data_7ac19fd086f3597b3121d8c580bb089a
#
_entry.id   7ac19fd086f3597b3121d8c580bb089a
#
_cell.length_a   1.000
_cell.length_b   1.000
_cell.length_c   1.000
_cell.angle_alpha   90.00
_cell.angle_beta   90.00
_cell.angle_gamma   90.00
#
_symmetry.space_group_name_H-M   'P 1'
#
loop_
_entity.id
_entity.type
_entity.pdbx_description
1 polymer ?
#
loop_
_entity_poly.entity_id
_entity_poly.type
_entity_poly.pdbx_seq_one_letter_code
_entity_poly.pdbx_strand_id
1 'polypeptide(L)'
;MRKYVIMGVQGSGKGTQAGLLAADLDLVHISVGDIFRWHVQQHTKLGAHVRRIMAAGELVGDDLAESATAERLSQHDWNYGFVIDGFPRNRRQAEFFLESYDIDGVIHLDLPDSEVRRRVLSRRLCSNCGMDYNLITTRPAQEGVCDVCGGTLVQREDDTEEALAVRLRDYHEKTDPVLELFARKEYVITVDARRSKEEVQQEIRERLHLPPYKPDNG
;
A
#
# COMPACT_ATOMS: atom_id res chain seq x y z
N MET A 1 12.77 8.27 15.70
CA MET A 1 12.24 8.33 14.33
C MET A 1 11.96 6.91 13.88
N ARG A 2 10.86 6.67 13.18
CA ARG A 2 10.50 5.32 12.73
C ARG A 2 10.28 5.33 11.22
N LYS A 3 10.91 4.40 10.52
CA LYS A 3 10.89 4.33 9.06
C LYS A 3 10.60 2.90 8.65
N TYR A 4 9.44 2.68 8.06
CA TYR A 4 8.98 1.35 7.68
C TYR A 4 8.67 1.24 6.19
N VAL A 5 8.89 0.06 5.65
CA VAL A 5 8.36 -0.36 4.36
C VAL A 5 7.27 -1.39 4.60
N ILE A 6 6.10 -1.22 3.99
CA ILE A 6 5.05 -2.22 4.06
C ILE A 6 4.89 -2.91 2.71
N MET A 7 5.04 -4.24 2.70
CA MET A 7 5.01 -5.10 1.53
C MET A 7 3.87 -6.12 1.63
N GLY A 8 3.51 -6.67 0.51
CA GLY A 8 2.47 -7.69 0.40
C GLY A 8 1.71 -7.55 -0.92
N VAL A 9 1.00 -8.58 -1.28
CA VAL A 9 0.21 -8.64 -2.51
C VAL A 9 -0.93 -7.60 -2.52
N GLN A 10 -1.47 -7.28 -3.67
CA GLN A 10 -2.63 -6.40 -3.78
C GLN A 10 -3.81 -6.93 -2.95
N GLY A 11 -4.51 -6.07 -2.24
CA GLY A 11 -5.65 -6.46 -1.38
C GLY A 11 -5.25 -7.02 0.00
N SER A 12 -3.94 -7.11 0.32
CA SER A 12 -3.50 -7.57 1.64
C SER A 12 -3.75 -6.56 2.78
N GLY A 13 -4.17 -5.32 2.47
CA GLY A 13 -4.45 -4.30 3.48
C GLY A 13 -3.27 -3.35 3.78
N LYS A 14 -2.23 -3.34 2.94
CA LYS A 14 -1.05 -2.46 3.12
C LYS A 14 -1.41 -1.02 3.41
N GLY A 15 -2.19 -0.39 2.54
CA GLY A 15 -2.57 1.01 2.70
C GLY A 15 -3.34 1.28 3.99
N THR A 16 -4.23 0.36 4.38
CA THR A 16 -4.97 0.44 5.65
C THR A 16 -4.02 0.39 6.85
N GLN A 17 -3.12 -0.59 6.89
CA GLN A 17 -2.19 -0.75 8.00
C GLN A 17 -1.14 0.37 8.04
N ALA A 18 -0.67 0.82 6.88
CA ALA A 18 0.22 1.97 6.78
C ALA A 18 -0.43 3.25 7.29
N GLY A 19 -1.70 3.50 6.90
CA GLY A 19 -2.46 4.65 7.38
C GLY A 19 -2.66 4.65 8.90
N LEU A 20 -2.99 3.49 9.49
CA LEU A 20 -3.13 3.35 10.95
C LEU A 20 -1.80 3.58 11.69
N LEU A 21 -0.70 3.05 11.18
CA LEU A 21 0.62 3.31 11.76
C LEU A 21 1.01 4.78 11.65
N ALA A 22 0.78 5.37 10.49
CA ALA A 22 1.13 6.76 10.24
C ALA A 22 0.33 7.72 11.13
N ALA A 23 -0.97 7.53 11.25
CA ALA A 23 -1.83 8.38 12.08
C ALA A 23 -1.46 8.31 13.57
N ASP A 24 -1.14 7.12 14.08
CA ASP A 24 -0.91 6.91 15.51
C ASP A 24 0.54 7.21 15.95
N LEU A 25 1.50 7.07 15.05
CA LEU A 25 2.92 7.30 15.32
C LEU A 25 3.44 8.61 14.74
N ASP A 26 2.57 9.45 14.19
CA ASP A 26 2.89 10.72 13.53
C ASP A 26 3.94 10.53 12.42
N LEU A 27 3.70 9.53 11.54
CA LEU A 27 4.57 9.22 10.41
C LEU A 27 3.97 9.73 9.10
N VAL A 28 4.83 10.00 8.13
CA VAL A 28 4.38 10.31 6.77
C VAL A 28 4.00 9.02 6.05
N HIS A 29 2.74 8.87 5.65
CA HIS A 29 2.32 7.77 4.79
C HIS A 29 2.61 8.11 3.33
N ILE A 30 3.41 7.28 2.67
CA ILE A 30 3.78 7.41 1.26
C ILE A 30 3.29 6.19 0.50
N SER A 31 2.22 6.35 -0.26
CA SER A 31 1.72 5.32 -1.18
C SER A 31 2.09 5.70 -2.62
N VAL A 32 3.06 5.00 -3.18
CA VAL A 32 3.53 5.28 -4.55
C VAL A 32 2.43 5.02 -5.59
N GLY A 33 1.58 4.03 -5.33
CA GLY A 33 0.38 3.82 -6.15
C GLY A 33 -0.60 4.99 -6.11
N ASP A 34 -0.78 5.64 -4.94
CA ASP A 34 -1.68 6.80 -4.82
C ASP A 34 -1.09 8.05 -5.47
N ILE A 35 0.23 8.24 -5.43
CA ILE A 35 0.90 9.32 -6.16
C ILE A 35 0.54 9.22 -7.66
N PHE A 36 0.70 8.06 -8.27
CA PHE A 36 0.36 7.89 -9.68
C PHE A 36 -1.14 8.02 -9.95
N ARG A 37 -2.01 7.50 -9.07
CA ARG A 37 -3.46 7.67 -9.19
C ARG A 37 -3.88 9.14 -9.13
N TRP A 38 -3.28 9.91 -8.23
CA TRP A 38 -3.50 11.35 -8.17
C TRP A 38 -3.12 12.04 -9.50
N HIS A 39 -1.95 11.71 -10.08
CA HIS A 39 -1.55 12.24 -11.38
C HIS A 39 -2.55 11.88 -12.51
N VAL A 40 -3.09 10.67 -12.49
CA VAL A 40 -4.12 10.23 -13.45
C VAL A 40 -5.41 11.05 -13.27
N GLN A 41 -5.86 11.24 -12.04
CA GLN A 41 -7.06 12.02 -11.71
C GLN A 41 -6.90 13.50 -12.06
N GLN A 42 -5.71 14.07 -11.85
CA GLN A 42 -5.42 15.47 -12.18
C GLN A 42 -5.06 15.69 -13.66
N HIS A 43 -5.15 14.65 -14.49
CA HIS A 43 -4.84 14.71 -15.93
C HIS A 43 -3.46 15.31 -16.26
N THR A 44 -2.47 15.07 -15.41
CA THR A 44 -1.10 15.54 -15.66
C THR A 44 -0.45 14.76 -16.81
N LYS A 45 0.67 15.27 -17.35
CA LYS A 45 1.45 14.56 -18.38
C LYS A 45 1.91 13.18 -17.89
N LEU A 46 2.36 13.09 -16.63
CA LEU A 46 2.72 11.83 -16.01
C LEU A 46 1.51 10.91 -15.88
N GLY A 47 0.36 11.43 -15.45
CA GLY A 47 -0.88 10.67 -15.36
C GLY A 47 -1.32 10.09 -16.70
N ALA A 48 -1.23 10.87 -17.78
CA ALA A 48 -1.53 10.39 -19.15
C ALA A 48 -0.60 9.24 -19.56
N HIS A 49 0.69 9.30 -19.18
CA HIS A 49 1.68 8.28 -19.49
C HIS A 49 1.42 6.97 -18.71
N VAL A 50 1.16 7.05 -17.40
CA VAL A 50 1.05 5.85 -16.54
C VAL A 50 -0.34 5.21 -16.53
N ARG A 51 -1.39 5.92 -16.98
CA ARG A 51 -2.79 5.45 -16.90
C ARG A 51 -3.00 4.07 -17.51
N ARG A 52 -2.49 3.84 -18.74
CA ARG A 52 -2.66 2.55 -19.44
C ARG A 52 -1.91 1.43 -18.75
N ILE A 53 -0.68 1.71 -18.31
CA ILE A 53 0.17 0.76 -17.57
C ILE A 53 -0.56 0.30 -16.31
N MET A 54 -1.06 1.25 -15.52
CA MET A 54 -1.78 0.94 -14.27
C MET A 54 -3.09 0.20 -14.52
N ALA A 55 -3.87 0.59 -15.54
CA ALA A 55 -5.12 -0.08 -15.88
C ALA A 55 -4.91 -1.54 -16.32
N ALA A 56 -3.79 -1.82 -17.01
CA ALA A 56 -3.39 -3.18 -17.37
C ALA A 56 -2.85 -4.00 -16.18
N GLY A 57 -2.66 -3.39 -15.01
CA GLY A 57 -2.08 -4.02 -13.82
C GLY A 57 -0.55 -4.13 -13.87
N GLU A 58 0.09 -3.58 -14.87
CA GLU A 58 1.55 -3.59 -15.03
C GLU A 58 2.24 -2.65 -14.04
N LEU A 59 3.54 -2.91 -13.80
CA LEU A 59 4.37 -2.01 -13.00
C LEU A 59 4.76 -0.77 -13.80
N VAL A 60 4.66 0.39 -13.17
CA VAL A 60 5.25 1.62 -13.70
C VAL A 60 6.77 1.47 -13.71
N GLY A 61 7.42 1.98 -14.75
CA GLY A 61 8.87 1.86 -14.94
C GLY A 61 9.67 2.35 -13.73
N ASP A 62 10.80 1.70 -13.47
CA ASP A 62 11.61 1.89 -12.27
C ASP A 62 12.04 3.35 -12.09
N ASP A 63 12.55 4.00 -13.13
CA ASP A 63 13.00 5.39 -13.07
C ASP A 63 11.90 6.35 -12.60
N LEU A 64 10.64 6.12 -13.02
CA LEU A 64 9.50 6.91 -12.60
C LEU A 64 9.09 6.60 -11.16
N ALA A 65 9.12 5.32 -10.76
CA ALA A 65 8.77 4.91 -9.40
C ALA A 65 9.81 5.42 -8.39
N GLU A 66 11.10 5.32 -8.72
CA GLU A 66 12.23 5.84 -7.93
C GLU A 66 12.14 7.36 -7.80
N SER A 67 11.95 8.08 -8.92
CA SER A 67 11.83 9.55 -8.92
C SER A 67 10.63 10.03 -8.12
N ALA A 68 9.46 9.41 -8.29
CA ALA A 68 8.25 9.78 -7.55
C ALA A 68 8.40 9.55 -6.03
N THR A 69 9.08 8.46 -5.65
CA THR A 69 9.36 8.14 -4.26
C THR A 69 10.34 9.15 -3.66
N ALA A 70 11.45 9.42 -4.35
CA ALA A 70 12.47 10.37 -3.91
C ALA A 70 11.90 11.80 -3.80
N GLU A 71 11.13 12.25 -4.79
CA GLU A 71 10.47 13.56 -4.76
C GLU A 71 9.52 13.66 -3.57
N ARG A 72 8.68 12.65 -3.34
CA ARG A 72 7.73 12.65 -2.23
C ARG A 72 8.45 12.68 -0.86
N LEU A 73 9.52 11.90 -0.71
CA LEU A 73 10.33 11.91 0.51
C LEU A 73 11.02 13.25 0.73
N SER A 74 11.51 13.91 -0.32
CA SER A 74 12.19 15.20 -0.21
C SER A 74 11.28 16.36 0.24
N GLN A 75 9.97 16.20 0.14
CA GLN A 75 8.96 17.19 0.57
C GLN A 75 8.71 17.18 2.08
N HIS A 76 9.23 16.18 2.80
CA HIS A 76 8.99 16.01 4.23
C HIS A 76 10.26 16.16 5.04
N ASP A 77 10.11 16.67 6.25
CA ASP A 77 11.19 16.67 7.23
C ASP A 77 11.46 15.21 7.66
N TRP A 78 12.69 14.79 7.50
CA TRP A 78 13.18 13.46 7.88
C TRP A 78 12.98 13.12 9.38
N ASN A 79 12.76 14.14 10.20
CA ASN A 79 12.51 13.97 11.62
C ASN A 79 11.17 13.29 11.94
N TYR A 80 10.20 13.30 11.04
CA TYR A 80 8.91 12.64 11.28
C TYR A 80 8.93 11.14 11.08
N GLY A 81 9.83 10.62 10.26
CA GLY A 81 9.79 9.23 9.84
C GLY A 81 8.70 8.97 8.78
N PHE A 82 8.58 7.73 8.34
CA PHE A 82 7.65 7.39 7.26
C PHE A 82 7.18 5.93 7.28
N VAL A 83 6.07 5.67 6.60
CA VAL A 83 5.66 4.34 6.14
C VAL A 83 5.47 4.39 4.63
N ILE A 84 6.26 3.60 3.89
CA ILE A 84 6.13 3.48 2.42
C ILE A 84 5.31 2.26 2.05
N ASP A 85 4.31 2.44 1.20
CA ASP A 85 3.45 1.41 0.62
C ASP A 85 3.58 1.37 -0.91
N GLY A 86 3.71 0.17 -1.44
CA GLY A 86 3.73 -0.07 -2.87
C GLY A 86 5.07 0.23 -3.55
N PHE A 87 6.13 0.37 -2.80
CA PHE A 87 7.53 0.48 -3.22
C PHE A 87 8.44 -0.05 -2.10
N PRO A 88 9.54 -0.79 -2.43
CA PRO A 88 9.92 -1.27 -3.75
C PRO A 88 9.09 -2.46 -4.22
N ARG A 89 9.03 -2.69 -5.54
CA ARG A 89 8.31 -3.81 -6.15
C ARG A 89 9.19 -4.77 -6.95
N ASN A 90 10.47 -4.49 -7.07
CA ASN A 90 11.45 -5.37 -7.67
C ASN A 90 12.84 -5.12 -7.07
N ARG A 91 13.79 -5.96 -7.46
CA ARG A 91 15.14 -5.93 -6.91
C ARG A 91 15.87 -4.60 -7.15
N ARG A 92 15.75 -4.03 -8.36
CA ARG A 92 16.40 -2.75 -8.70
C ARG A 92 15.90 -1.63 -7.80
N GLN A 93 14.60 -1.50 -7.63
CA GLN A 93 14.00 -0.51 -6.73
C GLN A 93 14.40 -0.72 -5.27
N ALA A 94 14.55 -1.99 -4.84
CA ALA A 94 14.98 -2.29 -3.48
C ALA A 94 16.45 -1.92 -3.24
N GLU A 95 17.32 -2.19 -4.19
CA GLU A 95 18.72 -1.79 -4.14
C GLU A 95 18.85 -0.26 -4.09
N PHE A 96 18.18 0.46 -4.98
CA PHE A 96 18.10 1.93 -4.94
C PHE A 96 17.63 2.46 -3.58
N PHE A 97 16.57 1.86 -3.03
CA PHE A 97 16.00 2.29 -1.76
C PHE A 97 16.96 2.07 -0.58
N LEU A 98 17.58 0.89 -0.50
CA LEU A 98 18.53 0.54 0.56
C LEU A 98 19.85 1.33 0.49
N GLU A 99 20.23 1.81 -0.69
CA GLU A 99 21.40 2.68 -0.85
C GLU A 99 21.11 4.13 -0.43
N SER A 100 19.86 4.54 -0.53
CA SER A 100 19.46 5.94 -0.32
C SER A 100 18.85 6.22 1.05
N TYR A 101 18.27 5.20 1.71
CA TYR A 101 17.45 5.37 2.92
C TYR A 101 17.69 4.27 3.95
N ASP A 102 17.92 4.67 5.20
CA ASP A 102 17.88 3.74 6.33
C ASP A 102 16.44 3.47 6.73
N ILE A 103 16.11 2.22 7.10
CA ILE A 103 14.79 1.82 7.60
C ILE A 103 14.92 1.04 8.91
N ASP A 104 13.87 1.09 9.73
CA ASP A 104 13.81 0.35 11.00
C ASP A 104 13.19 -1.04 10.83
N GLY A 105 12.52 -1.29 9.71
CA GLY A 105 11.99 -2.61 9.41
C GLY A 105 11.04 -2.65 8.22
N VAL A 106 10.77 -3.88 7.80
CA VAL A 106 9.87 -4.23 6.72
C VAL A 106 8.70 -5.04 7.28
N ILE A 107 7.49 -4.62 6.96
CA ILE A 107 6.24 -5.29 7.34
C ILE A 107 5.71 -6.02 6.12
N HIS A 108 5.79 -7.34 6.14
CA HIS A 108 5.20 -8.17 5.10
C HIS A 108 3.82 -8.66 5.52
N LEU A 109 2.79 -8.29 4.74
CA LEU A 109 1.43 -8.77 4.90
C LEU A 109 1.20 -9.97 3.98
N ASP A 110 1.22 -11.16 4.57
CA ASP A 110 1.00 -12.42 3.85
C ASP A 110 -0.49 -12.67 3.64
N LEU A 111 -0.88 -12.85 2.38
CA LEU A 111 -2.27 -13.13 2.00
C LEU A 111 -2.30 -14.12 0.81
N PRO A 112 -2.98 -15.27 0.94
CA PRO A 112 -3.13 -16.22 -0.16
C PRO A 112 -3.87 -15.64 -1.38
N ASP A 113 -3.48 -16.02 -2.59
CA ASP A 113 -4.06 -15.52 -3.84
C ASP A 113 -5.58 -15.69 -3.93
N SER A 114 -6.13 -16.76 -3.36
CA SER A 114 -7.58 -16.98 -3.28
C SER A 114 -8.31 -15.86 -2.53
N GLU A 115 -7.71 -15.36 -1.44
CA GLU A 115 -8.24 -14.22 -0.67
C GLU A 115 -7.99 -12.88 -1.37
N VAL A 116 -6.87 -12.75 -2.07
CA VAL A 116 -6.55 -11.56 -2.88
C VAL A 116 -7.65 -11.28 -3.87
N ARG A 117 -8.02 -12.29 -4.68
CA ARG A 117 -9.09 -12.17 -5.69
C ARG A 117 -10.40 -11.71 -5.06
N ARG A 118 -10.81 -12.38 -3.98
CA ARG A 118 -12.03 -12.05 -3.26
C ARG A 118 -12.05 -10.60 -2.77
N ARG A 119 -10.95 -10.13 -2.18
CA ARG A 119 -10.85 -8.78 -1.62
C ARG A 119 -10.75 -7.69 -2.69
N VAL A 120 -9.95 -7.92 -3.75
CA VAL A 120 -9.74 -6.92 -4.80
C VAL A 120 -11.02 -6.63 -5.58
N LEU A 121 -11.75 -7.67 -5.99
CA LEU A 121 -12.99 -7.51 -6.74
C LEU A 121 -14.14 -6.90 -5.90
N SER A 122 -14.06 -7.04 -4.58
CA SER A 122 -15.03 -6.46 -3.63
C SER A 122 -14.66 -5.05 -3.16
N ARG A 123 -13.50 -4.53 -3.57
CA ARG A 123 -13.05 -3.20 -3.17
C ARG A 123 -13.87 -2.10 -3.85
N ARG A 124 -14.13 -1.05 -3.09
CA ARG A 124 -14.72 0.20 -3.59
C ARG A 124 -13.93 1.38 -3.06
N LEU A 125 -13.89 2.44 -3.85
CA LEU A 125 -13.22 3.68 -3.52
C LEU A 125 -14.21 4.83 -3.62
N CYS A 126 -14.18 5.73 -2.65
CA CYS A 126 -14.96 6.95 -2.77
C CYS A 126 -14.36 7.85 -3.87
N SER A 127 -15.18 8.21 -4.85
CA SER A 127 -14.78 9.08 -5.98
C SER A 127 -14.42 10.51 -5.54
N ASN A 128 -14.87 10.93 -4.34
CA ASN A 128 -14.67 12.27 -3.83
C ASN A 128 -13.51 12.39 -2.84
N CYS A 129 -13.50 11.59 -1.77
CA CYS A 129 -12.47 11.70 -0.71
C CYS A 129 -11.41 10.58 -0.73
N GLY A 130 -11.53 9.60 -1.63
CA GLY A 130 -10.57 8.51 -1.74
C GLY A 130 -10.67 7.41 -0.67
N MET A 131 -11.66 7.49 0.24
CA MET A 131 -11.84 6.46 1.29
C MET A 131 -12.05 5.08 0.68
N ASP A 132 -11.28 4.11 1.17
CA ASP A 132 -11.36 2.70 0.77
C ASP A 132 -12.44 1.94 1.55
N TYR A 133 -13.26 1.19 0.82
CA TYR A 133 -14.25 0.25 1.34
C TYR A 133 -14.02 -1.14 0.76
N ASN A 134 -14.50 -2.13 1.47
CA ASN A 134 -14.56 -3.50 0.96
C ASN A 134 -15.94 -4.10 1.27
N LEU A 135 -16.66 -4.53 0.24
CA LEU A 135 -18.03 -5.05 0.38
C LEU A 135 -18.12 -6.35 1.20
N ILE A 136 -16.99 -6.92 1.61
CA ILE A 136 -16.91 -8.12 2.45
C ILE A 136 -16.51 -7.77 3.88
N THR A 137 -15.47 -6.95 4.06
CA THR A 137 -14.83 -6.72 5.36
C THR A 137 -15.11 -5.35 5.98
N THR A 138 -15.33 -4.32 5.16
CA THR A 138 -15.53 -2.94 5.62
C THR A 138 -16.62 -2.29 4.74
N ARG A 139 -17.86 -2.71 4.97
CA ARG A 139 -19.00 -2.23 4.20
C ARG A 139 -19.37 -0.81 4.58
N PRO A 140 -19.80 0.03 3.61
CA PRO A 140 -20.42 1.30 3.93
C PRO A 140 -21.76 1.06 4.63
N ALA A 141 -22.20 2.00 5.46
CA ALA A 141 -23.50 1.98 6.13
C ALA A 141 -24.65 1.99 5.12
N GLN A 142 -24.49 2.74 4.02
CA GLN A 142 -25.40 2.75 2.89
C GLN A 142 -24.67 2.29 1.63
N GLU A 143 -25.26 1.33 0.92
CA GLU A 143 -24.67 0.79 -0.31
C GLU A 143 -24.40 1.89 -1.35
N GLY A 144 -23.18 1.91 -1.88
CA GLY A 144 -22.74 2.87 -2.90
C GLY A 144 -22.45 4.28 -2.40
N VAL A 145 -22.58 4.57 -1.09
CA VAL A 145 -22.39 5.89 -0.50
C VAL A 145 -21.24 5.87 0.51
N CYS A 146 -20.37 6.86 0.45
CA CYS A 146 -19.26 7.01 1.39
C CYS A 146 -19.75 7.55 2.73
N ASP A 147 -19.42 6.85 3.82
CA ASP A 147 -19.80 7.24 5.18
C ASP A 147 -19.14 8.54 5.65
N VAL A 148 -17.98 8.90 5.06
CA VAL A 148 -17.20 10.08 5.45
C VAL A 148 -17.70 11.37 4.78
N CYS A 149 -17.99 11.32 3.47
CA CYS A 149 -18.28 12.54 2.71
C CYS A 149 -19.56 12.47 1.85
N GLY A 150 -20.30 11.36 1.90
CA GLY A 150 -21.49 11.15 1.07
C GLY A 150 -21.22 10.95 -0.43
N GLY A 151 -19.96 10.87 -0.86
CA GLY A 151 -19.59 10.66 -2.26
C GLY A 151 -19.91 9.25 -2.75
N THR A 152 -19.96 9.07 -4.07
CA THR A 152 -20.27 7.78 -4.71
C THR A 152 -19.07 6.81 -4.58
N LEU A 153 -19.37 5.56 -4.25
CA LEU A 153 -18.38 4.48 -4.22
C LEU A 153 -18.26 3.83 -5.60
N VAL A 154 -17.05 3.79 -6.13
CA VAL A 154 -16.72 3.22 -7.45
C VAL A 154 -15.70 2.11 -7.33
N GLN A 155 -15.70 1.18 -8.27
CA GLN A 155 -14.61 0.23 -8.44
C GLN A 155 -13.44 0.93 -9.13
N ARG A 156 -12.19 0.59 -8.75
CA ARG A 156 -11.01 1.10 -9.46
C ARG A 156 -10.96 0.53 -10.87
N GLU A 157 -10.48 1.32 -11.83
CA GLU A 157 -10.29 0.88 -13.23
C GLU A 157 -9.36 -0.35 -13.32
N ASP A 158 -8.45 -0.50 -12.37
CA ASP A 158 -7.43 -1.55 -12.29
C ASP A 158 -7.83 -2.75 -11.39
N ASP A 159 -9.05 -2.80 -10.86
CA ASP A 159 -9.56 -3.93 -10.08
C ASP A 159 -10.38 -4.89 -10.97
N THR A 160 -9.77 -5.35 -12.07
CA THR A 160 -10.31 -6.35 -12.98
C THR A 160 -9.60 -7.69 -12.83
N GLU A 161 -10.21 -8.76 -13.31
CA GLU A 161 -9.61 -10.11 -13.28
C GLU A 161 -8.30 -10.16 -14.07
N GLU A 162 -8.26 -9.53 -15.24
CA GLU A 162 -7.12 -9.48 -16.13
C GLU A 162 -5.94 -8.72 -15.48
N ALA A 163 -6.20 -7.52 -14.97
CA ALA A 163 -5.19 -6.72 -14.28
C ALA A 163 -4.69 -7.41 -13.00
N LEU A 164 -5.59 -8.10 -12.28
CA LEU A 164 -5.23 -8.86 -11.10
C LEU A 164 -4.29 -10.03 -11.42
N ALA A 165 -4.56 -10.78 -12.50
CA ALA A 165 -3.70 -11.87 -12.93
C ALA A 165 -2.26 -11.39 -13.27
N VAL A 166 -2.14 -10.24 -13.95
CA VAL A 166 -0.85 -9.61 -14.24
C VAL A 166 -0.13 -9.24 -12.94
N ARG A 167 -0.83 -8.61 -11.99
CA ARG A 167 -0.25 -8.19 -10.71
C ARG A 167 0.18 -9.33 -9.81
N LEU A 168 -0.56 -10.41 -9.77
CA LEU A 168 -0.18 -11.60 -9.00
C LEU A 168 1.09 -12.23 -9.57
N ARG A 169 1.16 -12.38 -10.90
CA ARG A 169 2.36 -12.85 -11.54
C ARG A 169 3.57 -11.93 -11.25
N ASP A 170 3.43 -10.62 -11.46
CA ASP A 170 4.50 -9.65 -11.20
C ASP A 170 4.90 -9.63 -9.72
N TYR A 171 3.95 -9.83 -8.81
CA TYR A 171 4.24 -9.92 -7.39
C TYR A 171 5.13 -11.13 -7.09
N HIS A 172 4.73 -12.32 -7.52
CA HIS A 172 5.50 -13.56 -7.26
C HIS A 172 6.85 -13.59 -7.98
N GLU A 173 6.92 -13.09 -9.21
CA GLU A 173 8.15 -13.12 -10.00
C GLU A 173 9.14 -12.02 -9.61
N LYS A 174 8.67 -10.83 -9.20
CA LYS A 174 9.50 -9.64 -9.01
C LYS A 174 9.55 -9.13 -7.60
N THR A 175 8.42 -9.18 -6.85
CA THR A 175 8.30 -8.56 -5.53
C THR A 175 8.62 -9.54 -4.39
N ASP A 176 8.14 -10.78 -4.44
CA ASP A 176 8.47 -11.79 -3.44
C ASP A 176 9.99 -11.98 -3.26
N PRO A 177 10.82 -12.05 -4.31
CA PRO A 177 12.27 -12.15 -4.16
C PRO A 177 12.92 -10.96 -3.43
N VAL A 178 12.26 -9.81 -3.40
CA VAL A 178 12.73 -8.63 -2.66
C VAL A 178 12.66 -8.84 -1.14
N LEU A 179 11.70 -9.63 -0.66
CA LEU A 179 11.61 -9.97 0.77
C LEU A 179 12.85 -10.73 1.25
N GLU A 180 13.42 -11.61 0.41
CA GLU A 180 14.67 -12.29 0.73
C GLU A 180 15.86 -11.32 0.82
N LEU A 181 15.88 -10.31 -0.07
CA LEU A 181 16.92 -9.27 -0.02
C LEU A 181 16.80 -8.46 1.27
N PHE A 182 15.61 -8.04 1.64
CA PHE A 182 15.37 -7.33 2.90
C PHE A 182 15.71 -8.20 4.12
N ALA A 183 15.31 -9.46 4.14
CA ALA A 183 15.57 -10.35 5.27
C ALA A 183 17.07 -10.57 5.57
N ARG A 184 17.95 -10.29 4.61
CA ARG A 184 19.41 -10.36 4.80
C ARG A 184 20.02 -9.08 5.37
N LYS A 185 19.32 -7.95 5.25
CA LYS A 185 19.86 -6.62 5.58
C LYS A 185 19.05 -5.91 6.65
N GLU A 186 17.77 -6.19 6.75
CA GLU A 186 16.80 -5.45 7.56
C GLU A 186 15.99 -6.38 8.47
N TYR A 187 15.33 -5.78 9.46
CA TYR A 187 14.37 -6.50 10.29
C TYR A 187 13.05 -6.67 9.54
N VAL A 188 12.71 -7.90 9.19
CA VAL A 188 11.47 -8.24 8.46
C VAL A 188 10.53 -8.99 9.38
N ILE A 189 9.28 -8.52 9.48
CA ILE A 189 8.19 -9.24 10.12
C ILE A 189 7.17 -9.69 9.07
N THR A 190 6.66 -10.91 9.20
CA THR A 190 5.58 -11.44 8.35
C THR A 190 4.32 -11.65 9.19
N VAL A 191 3.21 -11.02 8.78
CA VAL A 191 1.94 -11.03 9.49
C VAL A 191 0.85 -11.63 8.61
N ASP A 192 0.05 -12.54 9.16
CA ASP A 192 -1.10 -13.14 8.48
C ASP A 192 -2.22 -12.10 8.25
N ALA A 193 -2.37 -11.66 7.00
CA ALA A 193 -3.33 -10.64 6.61
C ALA A 193 -4.78 -11.14 6.43
N ARG A 194 -5.07 -12.41 6.71
CA ARG A 194 -6.44 -12.95 6.67
C ARG A 194 -7.32 -12.45 7.80
N ARG A 195 -6.71 -12.08 8.92
CA ARG A 195 -7.37 -11.62 10.13
C ARG A 195 -8.04 -10.25 9.96
N SER A 196 -8.75 -9.81 11.01
CA SER A 196 -9.34 -8.47 11.05
C SER A 196 -8.26 -7.37 11.00
N LYS A 197 -8.69 -6.17 10.62
CA LYS A 197 -7.81 -5.00 10.54
C LYS A 197 -7.11 -4.73 11.88
N GLU A 198 -7.85 -4.88 12.97
CA GLU A 198 -7.39 -4.64 14.34
C GLU A 198 -6.38 -5.69 14.80
N GLU A 199 -6.64 -6.97 14.52
CA GLU A 199 -5.74 -8.08 14.87
C GLU A 199 -4.42 -7.98 14.10
N VAL A 200 -4.47 -7.65 12.80
CA VAL A 200 -3.27 -7.43 11.98
C VAL A 200 -2.46 -6.25 12.53
N GLN A 201 -3.13 -5.13 12.86
CA GLN A 201 -2.46 -3.96 13.43
C GLN A 201 -1.83 -4.28 14.78
N GLN A 202 -2.52 -5.03 15.63
CA GLN A 202 -2.00 -5.44 16.93
C GLN A 202 -0.74 -6.33 16.78
N GLU A 203 -0.77 -7.33 15.90
CA GLU A 203 0.38 -8.20 15.64
C GLU A 203 1.59 -7.43 15.08
N ILE A 204 1.36 -6.49 14.14
CA ILE A 204 2.42 -5.60 13.64
C ILE A 204 3.10 -4.88 14.80
N ARG A 205 2.32 -4.31 15.72
CA ARG A 205 2.84 -3.55 16.86
C ARG A 205 3.60 -4.39 17.83
N GLU A 206 3.09 -5.57 18.17
CA GLU A 206 3.77 -6.51 19.07
C GLU A 206 5.13 -6.91 18.50
N ARG A 207 5.21 -7.25 17.22
CA ARG A 207 6.47 -7.63 16.56
C ARG A 207 7.46 -6.49 16.40
N LEU A 208 6.98 -5.27 16.22
CA LEU A 208 7.82 -4.06 16.13
C LEU A 208 8.08 -3.40 17.49
N HIS A 209 7.65 -4.02 18.59
CA HIS A 209 7.76 -3.47 19.95
C HIS A 209 7.20 -2.05 20.09
N LEU A 210 6.04 -1.81 19.44
CA LEU A 210 5.32 -0.56 19.46
C LEU A 210 4.25 -0.56 20.58
N PRO A 211 3.77 0.61 21.00
CA PRO A 211 2.62 0.70 21.91
C PRO A 211 1.40 -0.07 21.36
N PRO A 212 0.57 -0.69 22.22
CA PRO A 212 -0.63 -1.42 21.79
C PRO A 212 -1.54 -0.55 20.93
N TYR A 213 -2.20 -1.17 19.93
CA TYR A 213 -3.19 -0.49 19.12
C TYR A 213 -4.40 -0.11 19.98
N LYS A 214 -4.78 1.14 19.89
CA LYS A 214 -6.02 1.65 20.51
C LYS A 214 -6.95 2.02 19.36
N PRO A 215 -7.97 1.20 19.04
CA PRO A 215 -8.97 1.61 18.07
C PRO A 215 -9.64 2.89 18.57
N ASP A 216 -9.82 3.87 17.68
CA ASP A 216 -10.58 5.07 18.01
C ASP A 216 -11.96 4.63 18.49
N ASN A 217 -12.27 4.92 19.75
CA ASN A 217 -13.62 4.83 20.26
C ASN A 217 -14.39 5.97 19.55
N GLY A 218 -15.11 5.62 18.45
CA GLY A 218 -15.88 6.51 17.64
C GLY A 218 -16.94 7.32 18.40
#